data_7a701d9be7cebad342867337777dffdc
#
_entry.id   7a701d9be7cebad342867337777dffdc
#
_cell.length_a   1.000
_cell.length_b   1.000
_cell.length_c   1.000
_cell.angle_alpha   90.00
_cell.angle_beta   90.00
_cell.angle_gamma   90.00
#
_symmetry.space_group_name_H-M   'P 1'
#
loop_
_entity.id
_entity.type
_entity.pdbx_description
1 polymer ?
#
loop_
_entity_poly.entity_id
_entity_poly.type
_entity_poly.pdbx_seq_one_letter_code
_entity_poly.pdbx_strand_id
1 'polypeptide(L)'
;MNTFWIEIIFWIALFIVFYTYLGYGIVLYLLVKLKELFVKPIKRKLPEDSTLPEVTLFITAFNEEEVVDEKIKNSLELDYPEDKLHIVWVTDGDGTNEQLRTRWEGKATVLFQPERQGKTAAMNRGMKLVNTPIVVFTDANTMVNQEAIREIVLAFEDTRVGCVAGEKRIAVQTRDGAAAGGEGIYWKYESTLKSLDARLYSAVGAAGELFAVRRELFEEMEQDTLLDDFILSLRIAMQGHTIAYCTEAYAIESGSADMHEEEKRKVRIAAGGLQSIWRLRPLLNPFRYGILSFQYVSHRVLRWSLTPILLFLLLPLNALLLCMGASCEIYGTILILQILFYILVLLGYY
;
A
#
# COMPACT_ATOMS: atom_id res chain seq x y z
N MET A 1 -45.06 15.09 4.35
CA MET A 1 -44.18 14.48 5.40
C MET A 1 -42.88 15.25 5.41
N ASN A 2 -42.30 15.53 6.57
CA ASN A 2 -41.12 16.39 6.62
C ASN A 2 -39.88 15.60 6.13
N THR A 3 -39.34 15.95 4.95
CA THR A 3 -38.17 15.33 4.30
C THR A 3 -36.85 15.83 4.92
N PHE A 4 -36.87 16.88 5.68
CA PHE A 4 -35.69 17.65 6.13
C PHE A 4 -34.56 16.79 6.72
N TRP A 5 -34.85 15.87 7.64
CA TRP A 5 -33.80 15.05 8.26
C TRP A 5 -33.21 14.02 7.30
N ILE A 6 -34.00 13.47 6.36
CA ILE A 6 -33.55 12.51 5.37
C ILE A 6 -32.69 13.23 4.35
N GLU A 7 -33.04 14.45 3.97
CA GLU A 7 -32.22 15.29 3.08
C GLU A 7 -30.85 15.59 3.71
N ILE A 8 -30.84 15.97 4.99
CA ILE A 8 -29.54 16.17 5.70
C ILE A 8 -28.70 14.91 5.68
N ILE A 9 -29.26 13.76 6.04
CA ILE A 9 -28.54 12.48 6.04
C ILE A 9 -28.02 12.15 4.65
N PHE A 10 -28.85 12.35 3.61
CA PHE A 10 -28.46 12.12 2.22
C PHE A 10 -27.27 13.00 1.81
N TRP A 11 -27.32 14.31 2.07
CA TRP A 11 -26.26 15.23 1.69
C TRP A 11 -24.97 15.00 2.50
N ILE A 12 -25.06 14.66 3.77
CA ILE A 12 -23.90 14.27 4.58
C ILE A 12 -23.27 13.00 4.03
N ALA A 13 -24.09 11.99 3.71
CA ALA A 13 -23.59 10.73 3.13
C ALA A 13 -22.91 10.97 1.78
N LEU A 14 -23.53 11.76 0.90
CA LEU A 14 -22.98 12.13 -0.39
C LEU A 14 -21.66 12.91 -0.25
N PHE A 15 -21.61 13.86 0.70
CA PHE A 15 -20.41 14.62 1.00
C PHE A 15 -19.26 13.71 1.49
N ILE A 16 -19.53 12.75 2.37
CA ILE A 16 -18.50 11.81 2.86
C ILE A 16 -17.97 10.96 1.71
N VAL A 17 -18.84 10.45 0.82
CA VAL A 17 -18.41 9.69 -0.36
C VAL A 17 -17.55 10.57 -1.28
N PHE A 18 -17.99 11.77 -1.60
CA PHE A 18 -17.22 12.72 -2.40
C PHE A 18 -15.88 13.05 -1.74
N TYR A 19 -15.89 13.36 -0.44
CA TYR A 19 -14.67 13.67 0.32
C TYR A 19 -13.66 12.53 0.25
N THR A 20 -14.10 11.31 0.47
CA THR A 20 -13.21 10.14 0.52
C THR A 20 -12.52 9.85 -0.82
N TYR A 21 -13.23 10.00 -1.93
CA TYR A 21 -12.66 9.65 -3.25
C TYR A 21 -12.00 10.82 -3.97
N LEU A 22 -12.49 12.04 -3.79
CA LEU A 22 -11.99 13.23 -4.50
C LEU A 22 -11.58 14.36 -3.57
N GLY A 23 -12.43 14.68 -2.59
CA GLY A 23 -12.25 15.83 -1.70
C GLY A 23 -10.98 15.75 -0.88
N TYR A 24 -10.62 14.57 -0.38
CA TYR A 24 -9.38 14.36 0.36
C TYR A 24 -8.15 14.72 -0.48
N GLY A 25 -8.07 14.27 -1.71
CA GLY A 25 -6.96 14.61 -2.61
C GLY A 25 -6.83 16.13 -2.85
N ILE A 26 -7.96 16.82 -2.99
CA ILE A 26 -7.97 18.30 -3.15
C ILE A 26 -7.46 18.97 -1.86
N VAL A 27 -8.01 18.59 -0.71
CA VAL A 27 -7.59 19.14 0.61
C VAL A 27 -6.10 18.87 0.84
N LEU A 28 -5.66 17.65 0.59
CA LEU A 28 -4.26 17.24 0.75
C LEU A 28 -3.34 18.06 -0.14
N TYR A 29 -3.69 18.25 -1.42
CA TYR A 29 -2.92 19.07 -2.35
C TYR A 29 -2.78 20.52 -1.85
N LEU A 30 -3.88 21.11 -1.39
CA LEU A 30 -3.88 22.49 -0.86
C LEU A 30 -3.02 22.61 0.40
N LEU A 31 -3.11 21.64 1.33
CA LEU A 31 -2.29 21.61 2.54
C LEU A 31 -0.80 21.45 2.24
N VAL A 32 -0.45 20.58 1.27
CA VAL A 32 0.93 20.42 0.82
C VAL A 32 1.45 21.72 0.20
N LYS A 33 0.68 22.37 -0.67
CA LYS A 33 1.06 23.65 -1.27
C LYS A 33 1.25 24.74 -0.23
N LEU A 34 0.35 24.79 0.76
CA LEU A 34 0.50 25.74 1.87
C LEU A 34 1.77 25.47 2.69
N LYS A 35 2.06 24.20 3.02
CA LYS A 35 3.31 23.83 3.72
C LYS A 35 4.56 24.22 2.93
N GLU A 36 4.57 24.00 1.61
CA GLU A 36 5.71 24.28 0.73
C GLU A 36 6.02 25.78 0.57
N LEU A 37 5.07 26.67 0.90
CA LEU A 37 5.35 28.11 0.98
C LEU A 37 6.33 28.45 2.13
N PHE A 38 6.31 27.65 3.20
CA PHE A 38 7.11 27.89 4.39
C PHE A 38 8.31 26.96 4.52
N VAL A 39 8.22 25.74 3.99
CA VAL A 39 9.23 24.68 4.13
C VAL A 39 9.62 24.16 2.75
N LYS A 40 10.85 24.49 2.33
CA LYS A 40 11.39 23.97 1.07
C LYS A 40 11.82 22.50 1.22
N PRO A 41 11.59 21.63 0.22
CA PRO A 41 12.11 20.28 0.21
C PRO A 41 13.64 20.27 0.29
N ILE A 42 14.18 19.46 1.17
CA ILE A 42 15.63 19.26 1.29
C ILE A 42 16.08 18.32 0.19
N LYS A 43 16.98 18.77 -0.68
CA LYS A 43 17.66 17.88 -1.64
C LYS A 43 18.75 17.11 -0.89
N ARG A 44 18.62 15.80 -0.82
CA ARG A 44 19.62 14.90 -0.27
C ARG A 44 20.56 14.44 -1.38
N LYS A 45 21.79 14.12 -1.01
CA LYS A 45 22.76 13.47 -1.90
C LYS A 45 22.99 12.08 -1.39
N LEU A 46 23.12 11.13 -2.31
CA LEU A 46 23.53 9.77 -1.97
C LEU A 46 24.90 9.83 -1.29
N PRO A 47 25.08 9.08 -0.20
CA PRO A 47 26.39 8.88 0.40
C PRO A 47 27.35 8.21 -0.59
N GLU A 48 28.67 8.36 -0.38
CA GLU A 48 29.68 7.61 -1.10
C GLU A 48 29.57 6.12 -0.78
N ASP A 49 29.92 5.25 -1.73
CA ASP A 49 29.81 3.79 -1.58
C ASP A 49 30.48 3.24 -0.32
N SER A 50 31.60 3.85 0.08
CA SER A 50 32.32 3.52 1.31
C SER A 50 31.50 3.70 2.59
N THR A 51 30.57 4.67 2.59
CA THR A 51 29.76 5.05 3.76
C THR A 51 28.34 4.49 3.72
N LEU A 52 27.94 3.82 2.63
CA LEU A 52 26.63 3.20 2.53
C LEU A 52 26.45 2.14 3.65
N PRO A 53 25.27 2.05 4.26
CA PRO A 53 24.96 1.03 5.27
C PRO A 53 24.86 -0.37 4.66
N GLU A 54 24.98 -1.40 5.51
CA GLU A 54 24.57 -2.75 5.11
C GLU A 54 23.04 -2.83 5.02
N VAL A 55 22.55 -3.53 4.00
CA VAL A 55 21.12 -3.69 3.72
C VAL A 55 20.81 -5.18 3.52
N THR A 56 19.71 -5.65 4.10
CA THR A 56 19.15 -6.96 3.77
C THR A 56 18.00 -6.80 2.79
N LEU A 57 18.09 -7.43 1.62
CA LEU A 57 16.97 -7.68 0.73
C LEU A 57 16.25 -8.94 1.20
N PHE A 58 15.05 -8.78 1.77
CA PHE A 58 14.29 -9.83 2.39
C PHE A 58 13.13 -10.25 1.46
N ILE A 59 13.15 -11.49 1.00
CA ILE A 59 12.22 -12.03 0.01
C ILE A 59 11.41 -13.16 0.67
N THR A 60 10.10 -13.02 0.72
CA THR A 60 9.20 -14.11 1.13
C THR A 60 8.66 -14.84 -0.10
N ALA A 61 8.66 -16.17 -0.07
CA ALA A 61 8.17 -16.99 -1.17
C ALA A 61 7.37 -18.20 -0.70
N PHE A 62 6.33 -18.54 -1.48
CA PHE A 62 5.54 -19.77 -1.32
C PHE A 62 4.95 -20.16 -2.67
N ASN A 63 5.33 -21.32 -3.22
CA ASN A 63 4.96 -21.79 -4.58
C ASN A 63 5.38 -20.81 -5.69
N GLU A 64 6.63 -20.36 -5.64
CA GLU A 64 7.16 -19.33 -6.55
C GLU A 64 8.29 -19.88 -7.46
N GLU A 65 8.28 -21.21 -7.75
CA GLU A 65 9.33 -21.88 -8.55
C GLU A 65 9.53 -21.23 -9.92
N GLU A 66 8.47 -20.75 -10.53
CA GLU A 66 8.50 -20.17 -11.88
C GLU A 66 9.28 -18.85 -11.94
N VAL A 67 9.32 -18.09 -10.84
CA VAL A 67 9.91 -16.75 -10.81
C VAL A 67 11.25 -16.67 -10.06
N VAL A 68 11.68 -17.75 -9.40
CA VAL A 68 12.93 -17.77 -8.59
C VAL A 68 14.14 -17.31 -9.40
N ASP A 69 14.35 -17.89 -10.58
CA ASP A 69 15.53 -17.60 -11.39
C ASP A 69 15.56 -16.14 -11.86
N GLU A 70 14.41 -15.58 -12.21
CA GLU A 70 14.30 -14.18 -12.62
C GLU A 70 14.51 -13.25 -11.43
N LYS A 71 13.88 -13.55 -10.28
CA LYS A 71 14.01 -12.73 -9.07
C LYS A 71 15.44 -12.68 -8.53
N ILE A 72 16.17 -13.81 -8.53
CA ILE A 72 17.55 -13.80 -8.08
C ILE A 72 18.44 -13.00 -9.03
N LYS A 73 18.29 -13.17 -10.36
CA LYS A 73 19.03 -12.35 -11.33
C LYS A 73 18.75 -10.87 -11.11
N ASN A 74 17.47 -10.49 -10.99
CA ASN A 74 17.09 -9.13 -10.67
C ASN A 74 17.73 -8.63 -9.36
N SER A 75 17.80 -9.47 -8.34
CA SER A 75 18.40 -9.10 -7.05
C SER A 75 19.93 -8.92 -7.13
N LEU A 76 20.60 -9.68 -7.98
CA LEU A 76 22.06 -9.56 -8.21
C LEU A 76 22.44 -8.40 -9.13
N GLU A 77 21.49 -7.88 -9.93
CA GLU A 77 21.67 -6.72 -10.82
C GLU A 77 21.40 -5.38 -10.13
N LEU A 78 21.02 -5.38 -8.85
CA LEU A 78 20.77 -4.15 -8.09
C LEU A 78 22.08 -3.35 -7.93
N ASP A 79 22.00 -2.04 -8.18
CA ASP A 79 23.12 -1.11 -8.02
C ASP A 79 23.39 -0.83 -6.53
N TYR A 80 24.06 -1.77 -5.87
CA TYR A 80 24.51 -1.64 -4.50
C TYR A 80 25.80 -2.47 -4.30
N PRO A 81 26.76 -2.04 -3.43
CA PRO A 81 27.97 -2.81 -3.19
C PRO A 81 27.67 -4.24 -2.73
N GLU A 82 28.27 -5.23 -3.40
CA GLU A 82 28.01 -6.66 -3.12
C GLU A 82 28.30 -7.07 -1.69
N ASP A 83 29.33 -6.47 -1.08
CA ASP A 83 29.74 -6.71 0.31
C ASP A 83 28.76 -6.10 1.34
N LYS A 84 27.83 -5.27 0.90
CA LYS A 84 26.85 -4.56 1.74
C LYS A 84 25.39 -4.95 1.49
N LEU A 85 25.12 -5.75 0.44
CA LEU A 85 23.79 -6.24 0.10
C LEU A 85 23.66 -7.73 0.43
N HIS A 86 22.89 -8.03 1.48
CA HIS A 86 22.61 -9.40 1.90
C HIS A 86 21.24 -9.85 1.40
N ILE A 87 21.19 -10.92 0.61
CA ILE A 87 19.94 -11.47 0.08
C ILE A 87 19.47 -12.61 0.98
N VAL A 88 18.26 -12.48 1.52
CA VAL A 88 17.63 -13.47 2.41
C VAL A 88 16.31 -13.91 1.79
N TRP A 89 16.16 -15.20 1.56
CA TRP A 89 14.93 -15.83 1.15
C TRP A 89 14.31 -16.60 2.32
N VAL A 90 13.04 -16.38 2.56
CA VAL A 90 12.27 -17.12 3.57
C VAL A 90 11.14 -17.84 2.85
N THR A 91 11.27 -19.17 2.82
CA THR A 91 10.39 -20.06 2.07
C THR A 91 9.65 -21.01 2.99
N ASP A 92 8.39 -21.29 2.65
CA ASP A 92 7.55 -22.29 3.31
C ASP A 92 7.29 -23.43 2.30
N GLY A 93 7.51 -24.66 2.71
CA GLY A 93 7.09 -25.95 2.23
C GLY A 93 6.89 -26.28 0.77
N ASP A 94 7.89 -26.06 -0.14
CA ASP A 94 7.70 -26.39 -1.57
C ASP A 94 9.01 -26.47 -2.39
N GLY A 95 8.86 -26.61 -3.73
CA GLY A 95 9.95 -26.68 -4.69
C GLY A 95 10.79 -25.41 -4.81
N THR A 96 10.28 -24.23 -4.41
CA THR A 96 11.05 -22.97 -4.38
C THR A 96 12.36 -23.13 -3.62
N ASN A 97 12.32 -23.79 -2.47
CA ASN A 97 13.49 -24.06 -1.64
C ASN A 97 14.52 -24.97 -2.36
N GLU A 98 14.05 -26.01 -3.05
CA GLU A 98 14.95 -26.92 -3.78
C GLU A 98 15.69 -26.19 -4.89
N GLN A 99 15.04 -25.34 -5.66
CA GLN A 99 15.68 -24.52 -6.69
C GLN A 99 16.73 -23.57 -6.12
N LEU A 100 16.40 -22.87 -5.01
CA LEU A 100 17.31 -21.95 -4.34
C LEU A 100 18.58 -22.67 -3.86
N ARG A 101 18.45 -23.86 -3.29
CA ARG A 101 19.58 -24.63 -2.76
C ARG A 101 20.43 -25.28 -3.86
N THR A 102 19.83 -25.71 -4.97
CA THR A 102 20.55 -26.42 -6.04
C THR A 102 21.17 -25.50 -7.09
N ARG A 103 20.46 -24.42 -7.46
CA ARG A 103 20.91 -23.52 -8.53
C ARG A 103 21.62 -22.26 -8.03
N TRP A 104 21.29 -21.80 -6.82
CA TRP A 104 21.71 -20.52 -6.30
C TRP A 104 22.43 -20.61 -4.94
N GLU A 105 23.05 -21.76 -4.68
CA GLU A 105 23.85 -21.99 -3.47
C GLU A 105 24.93 -20.90 -3.30
N GLY A 106 25.00 -20.32 -2.10
CA GLY A 106 25.98 -19.27 -1.78
C GLY A 106 25.65 -17.86 -2.30
N LYS A 107 24.59 -17.68 -3.11
CA LYS A 107 24.15 -16.36 -3.60
C LYS A 107 23.13 -15.71 -2.68
N ALA A 108 22.42 -16.47 -1.88
CA ALA A 108 21.44 -16.01 -0.92
C ALA A 108 21.41 -16.89 0.33
N THR A 109 21.05 -16.30 1.47
CA THR A 109 20.73 -17.06 2.67
C THR A 109 19.28 -17.55 2.56
N VAL A 110 19.08 -18.88 2.65
CA VAL A 110 17.75 -19.49 2.53
C VAL A 110 17.29 -20.02 3.88
N LEU A 111 16.15 -19.53 4.36
CA LEU A 111 15.47 -19.96 5.57
C LEU A 111 14.19 -20.73 5.19
N PHE A 112 14.28 -22.04 5.26
CA PHE A 112 13.22 -22.95 4.86
C PHE A 112 12.46 -23.50 6.07
N GLN A 113 11.13 -23.64 5.90
CA GLN A 113 10.25 -24.38 6.80
C GLN A 113 9.34 -25.32 6.01
N PRO A 114 9.20 -26.62 6.40
CA PRO A 114 8.39 -27.58 5.64
C PRO A 114 6.89 -27.25 5.62
N GLU A 115 6.38 -26.62 6.67
CA GLU A 115 4.97 -26.30 6.80
C GLU A 115 4.69 -24.84 6.47
N ARG A 116 3.64 -24.60 5.71
CA ARG A 116 3.17 -23.24 5.42
C ARG A 116 2.61 -22.57 6.67
N GLN A 117 3.22 -21.47 7.08
CA GLN A 117 2.76 -20.66 8.21
C GLN A 117 2.28 -19.26 7.81
N GLY A 118 2.43 -18.91 6.54
CA GLY A 118 2.03 -17.62 5.96
C GLY A 118 3.10 -16.53 6.03
N LYS A 119 2.89 -15.46 5.24
CA LYS A 119 3.88 -14.39 5.04
C LYS A 119 4.33 -13.74 6.33
N THR A 120 3.40 -13.38 7.21
CA THR A 120 3.73 -12.72 8.49
C THR A 120 4.60 -13.60 9.39
N ALA A 121 4.30 -14.90 9.46
CA ALA A 121 5.12 -15.85 10.23
C ALA A 121 6.52 -16.02 9.62
N ALA A 122 6.62 -16.04 8.28
CA ALA A 122 7.88 -16.07 7.56
C ALA A 122 8.71 -14.81 7.86
N MET A 123 8.11 -13.63 7.83
CA MET A 123 8.77 -12.36 8.18
C MET A 123 9.28 -12.39 9.63
N ASN A 124 8.43 -12.73 10.61
CA ASN A 124 8.82 -12.79 12.01
C ASN A 124 9.99 -13.77 12.24
N ARG A 125 9.96 -14.92 11.56
CA ARG A 125 11.02 -15.94 11.63
C ARG A 125 12.33 -15.44 11.04
N GLY A 126 12.29 -14.89 9.85
CA GLY A 126 13.47 -14.43 9.11
C GLY A 126 14.14 -13.23 9.77
N MET A 127 13.37 -12.31 10.33
CA MET A 127 13.89 -11.11 10.99
C MET A 127 14.76 -11.40 12.22
N LYS A 128 14.62 -12.57 12.83
CA LYS A 128 15.50 -13.00 13.94
C LYS A 128 16.96 -13.20 13.53
N LEU A 129 17.20 -13.43 12.25
CA LEU A 129 18.53 -13.67 11.69
C LEU A 129 19.10 -12.45 10.93
N VAL A 130 18.30 -11.43 10.73
CA VAL A 130 18.74 -10.18 10.08
C VAL A 130 19.43 -9.28 11.09
N ASN A 131 20.66 -8.83 10.76
CA ASN A 131 21.45 -7.95 11.62
C ASN A 131 21.78 -6.59 10.97
N THR A 132 21.50 -6.42 9.70
CA THR A 132 21.74 -5.15 8.99
C THR A 132 20.81 -4.04 9.49
N PRO A 133 21.24 -2.77 9.48
CA PRO A 133 20.43 -1.66 10.00
C PRO A 133 19.17 -1.37 9.17
N ILE A 134 19.16 -1.71 7.89
CA ILE A 134 18.04 -1.51 6.97
C ILE A 134 17.61 -2.85 6.38
N VAL A 135 16.31 -3.09 6.36
CA VAL A 135 15.71 -4.28 5.76
C VAL A 135 14.72 -3.86 4.69
N VAL A 136 14.94 -4.32 3.47
CA VAL A 136 14.07 -4.08 2.32
C VAL A 136 13.27 -5.35 2.05
N PHE A 137 11.95 -5.26 2.20
CA PHE A 137 11.02 -6.35 1.91
C PHE A 137 10.52 -6.26 0.49
N THR A 138 10.47 -7.39 -0.19
CA THR A 138 9.88 -7.49 -1.54
C THR A 138 9.29 -8.89 -1.75
N ASP A 139 8.25 -8.98 -2.57
CA ASP A 139 7.66 -10.26 -2.94
C ASP A 139 8.51 -10.97 -4.01
N ALA A 140 8.46 -12.29 -4.06
CA ALA A 140 9.24 -13.09 -5.01
C ALA A 140 8.84 -12.83 -6.48
N ASN A 141 7.55 -12.55 -6.72
CA ASN A 141 6.98 -12.33 -8.05
C ASN A 141 7.05 -10.87 -8.53
N THR A 142 7.76 -9.99 -7.84
CA THR A 142 7.93 -8.58 -8.23
C THR A 142 9.39 -8.27 -8.57
N MET A 143 9.62 -7.53 -9.66
CA MET A 143 10.98 -7.13 -10.08
C MET A 143 11.24 -5.69 -9.65
N VAL A 144 12.38 -5.48 -9.00
CA VAL A 144 12.80 -4.20 -8.43
C VAL A 144 13.75 -3.50 -9.40
N ASN A 145 13.62 -2.16 -9.56
CA ASN A 145 14.56 -1.43 -10.42
C ASN A 145 15.98 -1.37 -9.81
N GLN A 146 16.96 -1.23 -10.65
CA GLN A 146 18.38 -1.36 -10.26
C GLN A 146 18.77 -0.37 -9.16
N GLU A 147 18.33 0.86 -9.22
CA GLU A 147 18.68 1.93 -8.29
C GLU A 147 17.86 1.91 -6.98
N ALA A 148 16.88 1.01 -6.85
CA ALA A 148 15.89 1.05 -5.77
C ALA A 148 16.51 1.06 -4.37
N ILE A 149 17.55 0.24 -4.14
CA ILE A 149 18.19 0.18 -2.81
C ILE A 149 18.87 1.49 -2.46
N ARG A 150 19.55 2.13 -3.42
CA ARG A 150 20.18 3.45 -3.22
C ARG A 150 19.15 4.52 -2.90
N GLU A 151 18.06 4.56 -3.62
CA GLU A 151 16.97 5.53 -3.41
C GLU A 151 16.28 5.33 -2.04
N ILE A 152 16.09 4.10 -1.62
CA ILE A 152 15.59 3.76 -0.29
C ILE A 152 16.56 4.23 0.80
N VAL A 153 17.85 3.95 0.66
CA VAL A 153 18.88 4.40 1.61
C VAL A 153 18.95 5.92 1.68
N LEU A 154 18.86 6.61 0.54
CA LEU A 154 18.80 8.07 0.50
C LEU A 154 17.61 8.63 1.29
N ALA A 155 16.45 7.97 1.26
CA ALA A 155 15.31 8.37 2.05
C ALA A 155 15.56 8.23 3.56
N PHE A 156 16.33 7.22 3.98
CA PHE A 156 16.73 7.00 5.39
C PHE A 156 17.79 7.99 5.92
N GLU A 157 18.40 8.82 5.07
CA GLU A 157 19.24 9.94 5.54
C GLU A 157 18.46 10.93 6.43
N ASP A 158 17.15 10.95 6.34
CA ASP A 158 16.29 11.59 7.33
C ASP A 158 16.09 10.66 8.53
N THR A 159 16.63 11.00 9.67
CA THR A 159 16.52 10.20 10.90
C THR A 159 15.07 10.06 11.39
N ARG A 160 14.15 10.93 10.95
CA ARG A 160 12.72 10.81 11.25
C ARG A 160 12.05 9.69 10.45
N VAL A 161 12.63 9.27 9.32
CA VAL A 161 12.09 8.20 8.49
C VAL A 161 12.41 6.85 9.13
N GLY A 162 11.37 6.15 9.55
CA GLY A 162 11.46 4.79 10.10
C GLY A 162 11.07 3.72 9.08
N CYS A 163 10.29 4.10 8.07
CA CYS A 163 9.86 3.22 6.97
C CYS A 163 9.92 3.99 5.64
N VAL A 164 10.27 3.28 4.56
CA VAL A 164 10.22 3.78 3.19
C VAL A 164 9.29 2.87 2.38
N ALA A 165 8.26 3.43 1.79
CA ALA A 165 7.39 2.73 0.85
C ALA A 165 7.86 3.02 -0.58
N GLY A 166 8.18 1.99 -1.34
CA GLY A 166 8.42 2.07 -2.77
C GLY A 166 7.14 2.20 -3.58
N GLU A 167 7.28 2.49 -4.87
CA GLU A 167 6.17 2.58 -5.79
C GLU A 167 5.87 1.21 -6.41
N LYS A 168 4.59 0.85 -6.44
CA LYS A 168 4.12 -0.27 -7.24
C LYS A 168 3.87 0.19 -8.67
N ARG A 169 4.44 -0.53 -9.65
CA ARG A 169 4.13 -0.38 -11.08
C ARG A 169 3.63 -1.69 -11.64
N ILE A 170 2.65 -1.60 -12.54
CA ILE A 170 2.11 -2.77 -13.23
C ILE A 170 2.76 -2.85 -14.60
N ALA A 171 3.26 -4.04 -14.97
CA ALA A 171 3.78 -4.27 -16.32
C ALA A 171 2.64 -4.12 -17.33
N VAL A 172 2.77 -3.16 -18.25
CA VAL A 172 1.79 -2.97 -19.33
C VAL A 172 1.95 -4.12 -20.33
N GLN A 173 1.07 -5.09 -20.28
CA GLN A 173 0.96 -6.07 -21.36
C GLN A 173 0.18 -5.45 -22.52
N THR A 174 0.74 -5.48 -23.72
CA THR A 174 0.17 -4.90 -24.94
C THR A 174 -1.16 -5.54 -25.41
N ARG A 175 -1.72 -6.48 -24.65
CA ARG A 175 -2.96 -7.21 -24.94
C ARG A 175 -4.18 -6.75 -24.13
N ASP A 176 -3.99 -5.91 -23.12
CA ASP A 176 -5.09 -5.56 -22.23
C ASP A 176 -5.79 -4.29 -22.69
N GLY A 177 -7.07 -4.45 -23.08
CA GLY A 177 -7.96 -3.39 -23.53
C GLY A 177 -8.34 -2.38 -22.42
N ALA A 178 -9.57 -1.86 -22.46
CA ALA A 178 -10.09 -0.78 -21.59
C ALA A 178 -9.92 -1.04 -20.06
N ALA A 179 -9.87 -2.29 -19.59
CA ALA A 179 -9.69 -2.64 -18.19
C ALA A 179 -8.29 -2.23 -17.66
N ALA A 180 -7.23 -2.48 -18.43
CA ALA A 180 -5.86 -2.07 -18.05
C ALA A 180 -5.70 -0.54 -18.01
N GLY A 181 -6.42 0.19 -18.89
CA GLY A 181 -6.45 1.64 -18.86
C GLY A 181 -7.04 2.21 -17.56
N GLY A 182 -8.13 1.61 -17.06
CA GLY A 182 -8.78 2.01 -15.82
C GLY A 182 -7.92 1.73 -14.57
N GLU A 183 -7.29 0.57 -14.53
CA GLU A 183 -6.38 0.18 -13.44
C GLU A 183 -5.15 1.10 -13.38
N GLY A 184 -4.56 1.44 -14.52
CA GLY A 184 -3.44 2.37 -14.60
C GLY A 184 -3.78 3.79 -14.09
N ILE A 185 -4.98 4.29 -14.36
CA ILE A 185 -5.45 5.60 -13.84
C ILE A 185 -5.61 5.53 -12.32
N TYR A 186 -6.21 4.47 -11.81
CA TYR A 186 -6.37 4.27 -10.37
C TYR A 186 -5.03 4.24 -9.63
N TRP A 187 -4.06 3.47 -10.13
CA TRP A 187 -2.73 3.38 -9.52
C TRP A 187 -1.98 4.70 -9.57
N LYS A 188 -2.11 5.46 -10.67
CA LYS A 188 -1.52 6.80 -10.77
C LYS A 188 -2.13 7.78 -9.76
N TYR A 189 -3.44 7.70 -9.56
CA TYR A 189 -4.13 8.50 -8.54
C TYR A 189 -3.68 8.10 -7.13
N GLU A 190 -3.62 6.81 -6.81
CA GLU A 190 -3.18 6.30 -5.51
C GLU A 190 -1.71 6.67 -5.22
N SER A 191 -0.81 6.54 -6.20
CA SER A 191 0.59 6.98 -6.10
C SER A 191 0.68 8.48 -5.83
N THR A 192 -0.14 9.29 -6.51
CA THR A 192 -0.21 10.74 -6.26
C THR A 192 -0.64 11.05 -4.83
N LEU A 193 -1.67 10.36 -4.31
CA LEU A 193 -2.12 10.54 -2.93
C LEU A 193 -1.03 10.15 -1.93
N LYS A 194 -0.36 9.00 -2.11
CA LYS A 194 0.76 8.57 -1.24
C LYS A 194 1.91 9.58 -1.26
N SER A 195 2.25 10.13 -2.43
CA SER A 195 3.27 11.16 -2.56
C SER A 195 2.88 12.45 -1.82
N LEU A 196 1.63 12.89 -1.95
CA LEU A 196 1.14 14.07 -1.23
C LEU A 196 1.08 13.83 0.27
N ASP A 197 0.66 12.65 0.72
CA ASP A 197 0.66 12.26 2.13
C ASP A 197 2.07 12.35 2.72
N ALA A 198 3.06 11.73 2.08
CA ALA A 198 4.45 11.76 2.52
C ALA A 198 5.01 13.20 2.54
N ARG A 199 4.64 14.04 1.58
CA ARG A 199 5.04 15.45 1.53
C ARG A 199 4.37 16.28 2.61
N LEU A 200 3.10 15.98 2.97
CA LEU A 200 2.44 16.68 4.07
C LEU A 200 3.06 16.29 5.41
N TYR A 201 3.12 14.98 5.72
CA TYR A 201 3.71 14.48 6.96
C TYR A 201 4.27 13.06 6.81
N SER A 202 3.46 12.07 6.48
CA SER A 202 3.82 10.66 6.36
C SER A 202 2.92 9.97 5.35
N ALA A 203 3.44 9.08 4.53
CA ALA A 203 2.59 8.18 3.76
C ALA A 203 1.72 7.34 4.70
N VAL A 204 0.54 6.92 4.23
CA VAL A 204 -0.42 6.13 5.01
C VAL A 204 -0.30 4.66 4.62
N GLY A 205 0.70 4.00 5.20
CA GLY A 205 1.01 2.60 4.96
C GLY A 205 1.94 2.36 3.76
N ALA A 206 2.73 1.32 3.87
CA ALA A 206 3.54 0.78 2.79
C ALA A 206 2.73 -0.20 1.91
N ALA A 207 3.33 -0.73 0.86
CA ALA A 207 2.81 -1.79 0.01
C ALA A 207 3.82 -2.93 -0.05
N GLY A 208 3.33 -4.16 0.00
CA GLY A 208 4.14 -5.37 0.17
C GLY A 208 5.12 -5.66 -0.95
N GLU A 209 4.89 -5.10 -2.13
CA GLU A 209 5.72 -5.28 -3.30
C GLU A 209 7.14 -4.71 -3.13
N LEU A 210 7.25 -3.58 -2.40
CA LEU A 210 8.55 -2.98 -2.06
C LEU A 210 8.40 -2.01 -0.90
N PHE A 211 8.98 -2.32 0.24
CA PHE A 211 9.12 -1.37 1.34
C PHE A 211 10.33 -1.69 2.19
N ALA A 212 10.79 -0.73 2.96
CA ALA A 212 11.94 -0.89 3.82
C ALA A 212 11.70 -0.31 5.21
N VAL A 213 12.35 -0.88 6.21
CA VAL A 213 12.26 -0.42 7.59
C VAL A 213 13.66 -0.34 8.23
N ARG A 214 13.81 0.53 9.23
CA ARG A 214 14.92 0.39 10.17
C ARG A 214 14.72 -0.88 10.98
N ARG A 215 15.72 -1.76 11.00
CA ARG A 215 15.62 -3.05 11.69
C ARG A 215 15.23 -2.91 13.16
N GLU A 216 15.77 -1.91 13.83
CA GLU A 216 15.49 -1.63 15.24
C GLU A 216 14.03 -1.30 15.55
N LEU A 217 13.26 -0.85 14.52
CA LEU A 217 11.84 -0.51 14.66
C LEU A 217 10.91 -1.66 14.27
N PHE A 218 11.47 -2.81 13.85
CA PHE A 218 10.67 -3.98 13.53
C PHE A 218 10.13 -4.61 14.82
N GLU A 219 8.83 -4.79 14.88
CA GLU A 219 8.13 -5.54 15.94
C GLU A 219 7.48 -6.77 15.31
N GLU A 220 7.56 -7.91 16.02
CA GLU A 220 6.84 -9.11 15.58
C GLU A 220 5.34 -8.83 15.49
N MET A 221 4.74 -9.30 14.40
CA MET A 221 3.32 -9.14 14.14
C MET A 221 2.55 -10.41 14.48
N GLU A 222 1.27 -10.25 14.75
CA GLU A 222 0.34 -11.36 14.95
C GLU A 222 0.26 -12.20 13.67
N GLN A 223 0.32 -13.53 13.76
CA GLN A 223 0.41 -14.44 12.62
C GLN A 223 -0.79 -14.35 11.67
N ASP A 224 -1.96 -13.99 12.17
CA ASP A 224 -3.19 -13.78 11.40
C ASP A 224 -3.29 -12.39 10.74
N THR A 225 -2.19 -11.63 10.69
CA THR A 225 -2.15 -10.32 10.03
C THR A 225 -2.31 -10.49 8.51
N LEU A 226 -3.33 -9.83 7.95
CA LEU A 226 -3.66 -9.92 6.52
C LEU A 226 -2.91 -8.90 5.66
N LEU A 227 -2.59 -7.72 6.23
CA LEU A 227 -1.84 -6.64 5.59
C LEU A 227 -0.62 -6.31 6.45
N ASP A 228 0.40 -7.14 6.35
CA ASP A 228 1.63 -7.07 7.13
C ASP A 228 2.42 -5.77 6.90
N ASP A 229 2.58 -5.38 5.66
CA ASP A 229 3.22 -4.15 5.21
C ASP A 229 2.55 -2.90 5.80
N PHE A 230 1.22 -2.86 5.74
CA PHE A 230 0.42 -1.76 6.23
C PHE A 230 0.47 -1.64 7.76
N ILE A 231 0.32 -2.76 8.47
CA ILE A 231 0.37 -2.80 9.94
C ILE A 231 1.75 -2.42 10.44
N LEU A 232 2.81 -3.04 9.89
CA LEU A 232 4.19 -2.78 10.31
C LEU A 232 4.57 -1.31 10.12
N SER A 233 4.34 -0.77 8.93
CA SER A 233 4.70 0.61 8.61
C SER A 233 3.97 1.62 9.49
N LEU A 234 2.68 1.42 9.77
CA LEU A 234 1.93 2.32 10.64
C LEU A 234 2.25 2.14 12.13
N ARG A 235 2.63 0.93 12.60
CA ARG A 235 3.18 0.75 13.95
C ARG A 235 4.47 1.56 14.13
N ILE A 236 5.35 1.57 13.13
CA ILE A 236 6.55 2.41 13.11
C ILE A 236 6.17 3.90 13.16
N ALA A 237 5.18 4.31 12.38
CA ALA A 237 4.71 5.70 12.41
C ALA A 237 4.10 6.10 13.77
N MET A 238 3.43 5.17 14.47
CA MET A 238 2.89 5.39 15.81
C MET A 238 3.98 5.57 16.89
N GLN A 239 5.21 5.12 16.63
CA GLN A 239 6.38 5.33 17.50
C GLN A 239 7.00 6.73 17.32
N GLY A 240 6.44 7.57 16.44
CA GLY A 240 6.91 8.94 16.21
C GLY A 240 7.78 9.11 14.97
N HIS A 241 7.96 8.05 14.19
CA HIS A 241 8.65 8.10 12.90
C HIS A 241 7.70 8.46 11.76
N THR A 242 8.26 8.67 10.56
CA THR A 242 7.48 8.90 9.33
C THR A 242 7.70 7.78 8.34
N ILE A 243 6.70 7.57 7.47
CA ILE A 243 6.81 6.71 6.30
C ILE A 243 7.10 7.62 5.10
N ALA A 244 8.29 7.51 4.53
CA ALA A 244 8.61 8.18 3.28
C ALA A 244 7.99 7.42 2.09
N TYR A 245 7.63 8.13 1.03
CA TYR A 245 7.22 7.51 -0.24
C TYR A 245 8.25 7.84 -1.31
N CYS A 246 8.89 6.80 -1.85
CA CYS A 246 9.96 6.91 -2.82
C CYS A 246 9.47 6.41 -4.19
N THR A 247 9.22 7.31 -5.12
CA THR A 247 8.77 7.00 -6.48
C THR A 247 9.90 6.49 -7.38
N GLU A 248 11.13 6.79 -7.01
CA GLU A 248 12.33 6.35 -7.74
C GLU A 248 12.73 4.91 -7.40
N ALA A 249 12.30 4.41 -6.23
CA ALA A 249 12.37 3.00 -5.88
C ALA A 249 11.04 2.32 -6.19
N TYR A 250 11.01 1.44 -7.20
CA TYR A 250 9.75 0.81 -7.60
C TYR A 250 9.89 -0.68 -7.86
N ALA A 251 8.80 -1.39 -7.65
CA ALA A 251 8.63 -2.79 -8.00
C ALA A 251 7.61 -2.94 -9.14
N ILE A 252 7.94 -3.77 -10.11
CA ILE A 252 7.08 -4.12 -11.24
C ILE A 252 6.46 -5.48 -10.95
N GLU A 253 5.13 -5.53 -10.91
CA GLU A 253 4.36 -6.76 -10.80
C GLU A 253 3.76 -7.10 -12.17
N SER A 254 3.85 -8.36 -12.59
CA SER A 254 3.07 -8.86 -13.72
C SER A 254 1.59 -8.87 -13.31
N GLY A 255 0.73 -8.28 -14.13
CA GLY A 255 -0.71 -8.22 -13.86
C GLY A 255 -1.30 -9.61 -13.62
N SER A 256 -2.29 -9.71 -12.73
CA SER A 256 -3.01 -10.96 -12.45
C SER A 256 -3.60 -11.53 -13.75
N ALA A 257 -3.23 -12.74 -14.09
CA ALA A 257 -3.72 -13.40 -15.29
C ALA A 257 -5.18 -13.89 -15.16
N ASP A 258 -5.70 -13.96 -13.92
CA ASP A 258 -7.01 -14.54 -13.61
C ASP A 258 -7.87 -13.59 -12.74
N MET A 259 -9.10 -13.31 -13.21
CA MET A 259 -10.10 -12.51 -12.49
C MET A 259 -10.48 -13.10 -11.13
N HIS A 260 -10.44 -14.43 -10.98
CA HIS A 260 -10.78 -15.09 -9.71
C HIS A 260 -9.72 -14.84 -8.62
N GLU A 261 -8.44 -14.84 -8.99
CA GLU A 261 -7.36 -14.50 -8.07
C GLU A 261 -7.41 -13.01 -7.67
N GLU A 262 -7.77 -12.14 -8.60
CA GLU A 262 -7.95 -10.71 -8.31
C GLU A 262 -9.14 -10.47 -7.35
N GLU A 263 -10.23 -11.21 -7.50
CA GLU A 263 -11.37 -11.16 -6.56
C GLU A 263 -10.96 -11.60 -5.15
N LYS A 264 -10.27 -12.73 -5.02
CA LYS A 264 -9.73 -13.22 -3.73
C LYS A 264 -8.80 -12.17 -3.09
N ARG A 265 -7.95 -11.54 -3.90
CA ARG A 265 -7.06 -10.47 -3.46
C ARG A 265 -7.85 -9.28 -2.92
N LYS A 266 -8.88 -8.81 -3.64
CA LYS A 266 -9.74 -7.69 -3.22
C LYS A 266 -10.48 -7.99 -1.91
N VAL A 267 -11.01 -9.22 -1.77
CA VAL A 267 -11.65 -9.66 -0.52
C VAL A 267 -10.66 -9.67 0.64
N ARG A 268 -9.44 -10.20 0.43
CA ARG A 268 -8.37 -10.18 1.44
C ARG A 268 -8.01 -8.74 1.84
N ILE A 269 -7.87 -7.83 0.88
CA ILE A 269 -7.56 -6.42 1.16
C ILE A 269 -8.68 -5.76 1.97
N ALA A 270 -9.96 -6.02 1.63
CA ALA A 270 -11.10 -5.47 2.37
C ALA A 270 -11.15 -5.99 3.82
N ALA A 271 -11.00 -7.30 4.00
CA ALA A 271 -10.95 -7.91 5.34
C ALA A 271 -9.75 -7.42 6.16
N GLY A 272 -8.57 -7.37 5.51
CA GLY A 272 -7.35 -6.86 6.12
C GLY A 272 -7.43 -5.37 6.48
N GLY A 273 -8.13 -4.57 5.68
CA GLY A 273 -8.40 -3.17 5.97
C GLY A 273 -9.21 -3.00 7.25
N LEU A 274 -10.30 -3.76 7.42
CA LEU A 274 -11.11 -3.74 8.65
C LEU A 274 -10.32 -4.26 9.86
N GLN A 275 -9.54 -5.34 9.69
CA GLN A 275 -8.64 -5.85 10.72
C GLN A 275 -7.62 -4.79 11.14
N SER A 276 -7.05 -4.09 10.16
CA SER A 276 -6.06 -3.02 10.41
C SER A 276 -6.66 -1.85 11.18
N ILE A 277 -7.89 -1.43 10.85
CA ILE A 277 -8.58 -0.36 11.59
C ILE A 277 -8.74 -0.75 13.07
N TRP A 278 -9.10 -1.99 13.33
CA TRP A 278 -9.26 -2.48 14.71
C TRP A 278 -7.92 -2.52 15.46
N ARG A 279 -6.87 -3.05 14.84
CA ARG A 279 -5.53 -3.17 15.45
C ARG A 279 -4.84 -1.82 15.66
N LEU A 280 -5.03 -0.91 14.71
CA LEU A 280 -4.47 0.44 14.74
C LEU A 280 -5.46 1.48 15.32
N ARG A 281 -6.49 1.05 16.06
CA ARG A 281 -7.49 1.95 16.66
C ARG A 281 -6.91 3.12 17.48
N PRO A 282 -5.75 3.02 18.16
CA PRO A 282 -5.16 4.18 18.83
C PRO A 282 -4.86 5.32 17.88
N LEU A 283 -4.55 5.03 16.60
CA LEU A 283 -4.26 6.01 15.56
C LEU A 283 -5.49 6.84 15.15
N LEU A 284 -6.71 6.44 15.55
CA LEU A 284 -7.91 7.23 15.36
C LEU A 284 -7.97 8.48 16.27
N ASN A 285 -7.06 8.59 17.25
CA ASN A 285 -7.02 9.71 18.18
C ASN A 285 -6.20 10.89 17.63
N PRO A 286 -6.85 11.97 17.11
CA PRO A 286 -6.16 13.11 16.52
C PRO A 286 -5.39 13.94 17.57
N PHE A 287 -5.77 13.88 18.85
CA PHE A 287 -5.05 14.58 19.90
C PHE A 287 -3.69 13.96 20.21
N ARG A 288 -3.52 12.66 19.94
CA ARG A 288 -2.26 11.95 20.14
C ARG A 288 -1.39 11.93 18.89
N TYR A 289 -1.98 11.74 17.71
CA TYR A 289 -1.25 11.51 16.47
C TYR A 289 -1.38 12.64 15.44
N GLY A 290 -2.18 13.67 15.72
CA GLY A 290 -2.26 14.90 14.92
C GLY A 290 -2.52 14.64 13.45
N ILE A 291 -1.61 15.11 12.59
CA ILE A 291 -1.72 15.01 11.13
C ILE A 291 -1.75 13.54 10.67
N LEU A 292 -1.00 12.65 11.31
CA LEU A 292 -1.01 11.23 10.95
C LEU A 292 -2.42 10.61 11.13
N SER A 293 -3.11 10.94 12.22
CA SER A 293 -4.49 10.51 12.44
C SER A 293 -5.42 11.05 11.35
N PHE A 294 -5.30 12.33 11.01
CA PHE A 294 -6.09 12.95 9.93
C PHE A 294 -5.88 12.23 8.59
N GLN A 295 -4.63 11.99 8.21
CA GLN A 295 -4.27 11.28 6.97
C GLN A 295 -4.81 9.84 6.99
N TYR A 296 -4.59 9.11 8.09
CA TYR A 296 -5.06 7.73 8.25
C TYR A 296 -6.58 7.60 8.13
N VAL A 297 -7.33 8.45 8.85
CA VAL A 297 -8.80 8.43 8.80
C VAL A 297 -9.30 8.77 7.41
N SER A 298 -8.79 9.85 6.80
CA SER A 298 -9.27 10.35 5.51
C SER A 298 -8.88 9.43 4.35
N HIS A 299 -7.66 8.88 4.35
CA HIS A 299 -7.17 8.09 3.22
C HIS A 299 -7.60 6.62 3.31
N ARG A 300 -7.64 6.01 4.52
CA ARG A 300 -7.86 4.56 4.68
C ARG A 300 -9.13 4.20 5.43
N VAL A 301 -9.34 4.77 6.64
CA VAL A 301 -10.46 4.35 7.49
C VAL A 301 -11.80 4.59 6.81
N LEU A 302 -12.06 5.81 6.30
CA LEU A 302 -13.30 6.13 5.61
C LEU A 302 -13.51 5.23 4.39
N ARG A 303 -12.48 4.99 3.60
CA ARG A 303 -12.54 4.18 2.38
C ARG A 303 -12.85 2.71 2.66
N TRP A 304 -12.31 2.14 3.74
CA TRP A 304 -12.50 0.72 4.07
C TRP A 304 -13.71 0.44 4.96
N SER A 305 -14.30 1.44 5.59
CA SER A 305 -15.41 1.25 6.54
C SER A 305 -16.68 1.97 6.11
N LEU A 306 -16.79 3.25 6.38
CA LEU A 306 -18.04 4.01 6.25
C LEU A 306 -18.45 4.23 4.79
N THR A 307 -17.52 4.57 3.92
CA THR A 307 -17.83 5.00 2.54
C THR A 307 -18.50 3.91 1.69
N PRO A 308 -18.07 2.62 1.72
CA PRO A 308 -18.79 1.56 1.00
C PRO A 308 -20.24 1.41 1.47
N ILE A 309 -20.48 1.50 2.78
CA ILE A 309 -21.83 1.41 3.35
C ILE A 309 -22.68 2.59 2.87
N LEU A 310 -22.15 3.81 2.94
CA LEU A 310 -22.86 5.00 2.50
C LEU A 310 -23.15 4.98 1.00
N LEU A 311 -22.24 4.46 0.20
CA LEU A 311 -22.46 4.33 -1.25
C LEU A 311 -23.68 3.49 -1.55
N PHE A 312 -23.85 2.33 -0.87
CA PHE A 312 -25.05 1.51 -1.01
C PHE A 312 -26.32 2.17 -0.43
N LEU A 313 -26.19 2.88 0.71
CA LEU A 313 -27.34 3.54 1.35
C LEU A 313 -27.85 4.76 0.59
N LEU A 314 -27.01 5.44 -0.17
CA LEU A 314 -27.42 6.61 -0.95
C LEU A 314 -28.52 6.29 -1.96
N LEU A 315 -28.55 5.09 -2.55
CA LEU A 315 -29.58 4.70 -3.52
C LEU A 315 -30.99 4.63 -2.90
N PRO A 316 -31.24 3.84 -1.84
CA PRO A 316 -32.55 3.77 -1.20
C PRO A 316 -32.94 5.09 -0.52
N LEU A 317 -31.98 5.86 0.03
CA LEU A 317 -32.28 7.20 0.59
C LEU A 317 -32.78 8.16 -0.47
N ASN A 318 -32.17 8.16 -1.66
CA ASN A 318 -32.59 9.00 -2.78
C ASN A 318 -33.98 8.60 -3.30
N ALA A 319 -34.23 7.31 -3.49
CA ALA A 319 -35.54 6.80 -3.87
C ALA A 319 -36.63 7.20 -2.83
N LEU A 320 -36.31 7.07 -1.54
CA LEU A 320 -37.23 7.46 -0.46
C LEU A 320 -37.56 8.96 -0.52
N LEU A 321 -36.57 9.83 -0.74
CA LEU A 321 -36.80 11.28 -0.87
C LEU A 321 -37.76 11.61 -2.01
N LEU A 322 -37.60 10.97 -3.16
CA LEU A 322 -38.53 11.12 -4.31
C LEU A 322 -39.94 10.66 -3.96
N CYS A 323 -40.08 9.50 -3.31
CA CYS A 323 -41.40 8.99 -2.87
C CYS A 323 -42.09 9.92 -1.85
N MET A 324 -41.32 10.66 -1.06
CA MET A 324 -41.82 11.63 -0.10
C MET A 324 -42.13 13.00 -0.72
N GLY A 325 -41.93 13.17 -2.01
CA GLY A 325 -42.22 14.41 -2.74
C GLY A 325 -41.13 15.48 -2.68
N ALA A 326 -39.89 15.06 -2.42
CA ALA A 326 -38.74 15.96 -2.58
C ALA A 326 -38.53 16.35 -4.07
N SER A 327 -37.72 17.41 -4.34
CA SER A 327 -37.50 17.95 -5.69
C SER A 327 -37.09 16.86 -6.68
N CYS A 328 -37.98 16.60 -7.64
CA CYS A 328 -37.73 15.63 -8.71
C CYS A 328 -36.57 16.03 -9.62
N GLU A 329 -36.34 17.33 -9.82
CA GLU A 329 -35.22 17.83 -10.64
C GLU A 329 -33.88 17.48 -10.00
N ILE A 330 -33.69 17.66 -8.71
CA ILE A 330 -32.44 17.41 -8.02
C ILE A 330 -32.27 15.91 -7.77
N TYR A 331 -33.17 15.32 -6.99
CA TYR A 331 -33.02 13.92 -6.54
C TYR A 331 -33.27 12.92 -7.66
N GLY A 332 -34.15 13.26 -8.66
CA GLY A 332 -34.33 12.45 -9.86
C GLY A 332 -33.08 12.41 -10.73
N THR A 333 -32.43 13.55 -10.94
CA THR A 333 -31.16 13.60 -11.69
C THR A 333 -30.08 12.80 -10.98
N ILE A 334 -29.92 12.97 -9.66
CA ILE A 334 -28.93 12.22 -8.88
C ILE A 334 -29.25 10.71 -8.94
N LEU A 335 -30.53 10.30 -8.87
CA LEU A 335 -30.89 8.89 -8.95
C LEU A 335 -30.51 8.27 -10.33
N ILE A 336 -30.76 8.98 -11.40
CA ILE A 336 -30.36 8.53 -12.73
C ILE A 336 -28.84 8.36 -12.81
N LEU A 337 -28.06 9.32 -12.31
CA LEU A 337 -26.61 9.23 -12.26
C LEU A 337 -26.11 8.06 -11.39
N GLN A 338 -26.75 7.80 -10.24
CA GLN A 338 -26.44 6.65 -9.40
C GLN A 338 -26.72 5.33 -10.13
N ILE A 339 -27.88 5.19 -10.76
CA ILE A 339 -28.24 3.97 -11.51
C ILE A 339 -27.24 3.76 -12.65
N LEU A 340 -26.93 4.81 -13.41
CA LEU A 340 -25.95 4.75 -14.49
C LEU A 340 -24.57 4.30 -13.97
N PHE A 341 -24.12 4.86 -12.84
CA PHE A 341 -22.87 4.45 -12.20
C PHE A 341 -22.87 2.96 -11.86
N TYR A 342 -23.92 2.41 -11.24
CA TYR A 342 -23.98 1.00 -10.91
C TYR A 342 -24.06 0.10 -12.14
N ILE A 343 -24.76 0.54 -13.20
CA ILE A 343 -24.78 -0.18 -14.49
C ILE A 343 -23.36 -0.24 -15.08
N LEU A 344 -22.64 0.87 -15.09
CA LEU A 344 -21.27 0.90 -15.60
C LEU A 344 -20.31 0.03 -14.78
N VAL A 345 -20.49 -0.03 -13.45
CA VAL A 345 -19.72 -0.94 -12.59
C VAL A 345 -19.99 -2.39 -12.94
N LEU A 346 -21.27 -2.76 -13.14
CA LEU A 346 -21.64 -4.11 -13.54
C LEU A 346 -21.10 -4.49 -14.93
N LEU A 347 -21.19 -3.58 -15.89
CA LEU A 347 -20.64 -3.81 -17.23
C LEU A 347 -19.11 -3.90 -17.27
N GLY A 348 -18.43 -3.24 -16.35
CA GLY A 348 -16.96 -3.34 -16.21
C GLY A 348 -16.50 -4.60 -15.47
N TYR A 349 -17.43 -5.33 -14.83
CA TYR A 349 -17.14 -6.60 -14.17
C TYR A 349 -17.24 -7.79 -15.13
N TYR A 350 -18.05 -7.71 -16.18
CA TYR A 350 -18.21 -8.73 -17.24
C TYR A 350 -17.36 -8.37 -18.47
#